data_408edde55db6921fa831019117f140bc
#
_entry.id   408edde55db6921fa831019117f140bc
#
_cell.length_a   1.000
_cell.length_b   1.000
_cell.length_c   1.000
_cell.angle_alpha   90.00
_cell.angle_beta   90.00
_cell.angle_gamma   90.00
#
_symmetry.space_group_name_H-M   'P 1'
#
loop_
_entity.id
_entity.type
_entity.pdbx_description
1 polymer ?
#
loop_
_entity_poly.entity_id
_entity_poly.type
_entity_poly.pdbx_seq_one_letter_code
_entity_poly.pdbx_strand_id
1 'polypeptide(L)'
;MKWCRNNGALRYDSTTGYLTGTFNSTDCRRFSGTIILYRNDFEMSKEDQSHLSHIWFNRFIQDYKEGLSAPDIRDIERNNFVFKPLFFDFDKSEIREEHKAFLDALIKVVKGHSDLRVRVTGHTDAEGTNGYNIGLSKRRAEAIVNYFVAHGLKADRLKFDFHGEKKPIATNKTLEGRQRNRRVDFEFI
;
A
#
# COMPACT_ATOMS: atom_id res chain seq x y z
N MET A 1 18.02 -41.74 11.40
CA MET A 1 17.21 -40.54 11.80
C MET A 1 15.75 -40.97 11.81
N LYS A 2 15.03 -40.85 12.95
CA LYS A 2 13.61 -41.24 13.02
C LYS A 2 12.74 -40.03 12.70
N TRP A 3 11.97 -40.08 11.63
CA TRP A 3 11.07 -39.01 11.25
C TRP A 3 9.81 -39.04 12.12
N CYS A 4 9.41 -37.89 12.66
CA CYS A 4 8.16 -37.76 13.40
C CYS A 4 6.97 -37.59 12.44
N ARG A 5 5.88 -38.31 12.69
CA ARG A 5 4.63 -38.06 11.98
C ARG A 5 3.92 -36.84 12.56
N ASN A 6 3.53 -35.94 11.72
CA ASN A 6 2.88 -34.70 12.13
C ASN A 6 1.47 -34.62 11.51
N ASN A 7 0.50 -34.25 12.32
CA ASN A 7 -0.86 -33.91 11.88
C ASN A 7 -1.05 -32.39 12.04
N GLY A 8 -1.62 -31.78 11.04
CA GLY A 8 -1.87 -30.32 11.06
C GLY A 8 -2.94 -29.93 10.07
N ALA A 9 -3.55 -28.78 10.30
CA ALA A 9 -4.46 -28.14 9.37
C ALA A 9 -3.87 -26.82 8.93
N LEU A 10 -3.89 -26.56 7.61
CA LEU A 10 -3.42 -25.32 7.01
C LEU A 10 -4.60 -24.55 6.42
N ARG A 11 -4.60 -23.24 6.60
CA ARG A 11 -5.58 -22.33 6.02
C ARG A 11 -4.87 -21.33 5.14
N TYR A 12 -5.32 -21.22 3.89
CA TYR A 12 -4.85 -20.19 2.97
C TYR A 12 -5.66 -18.91 3.14
N ASP A 13 -4.97 -17.78 3.27
CA ASP A 13 -5.54 -16.46 3.23
C ASP A 13 -5.21 -15.81 1.88
N SER A 14 -6.20 -15.74 1.00
CA SER A 14 -6.04 -15.16 -0.34
C SER A 14 -5.77 -13.64 -0.31
N THR A 15 -6.06 -12.97 0.80
CA THR A 15 -5.84 -11.53 0.94
C THR A 15 -4.37 -11.21 1.19
N THR A 16 -3.70 -12.03 2.00
CA THR A 16 -2.30 -11.83 2.39
C THR A 16 -1.33 -12.76 1.66
N GLY A 17 -1.85 -13.82 0.99
CA GLY A 17 -1.04 -14.82 0.28
C GLY A 17 -0.36 -15.84 1.18
N TYR A 18 -0.65 -15.86 2.48
CA TYR A 18 -0.06 -16.82 3.41
C TYR A 18 -0.92 -18.06 3.60
N LEU A 19 -0.24 -19.20 3.74
CA LEU A 19 -0.80 -20.45 4.20
C LEU A 19 -0.34 -20.68 5.64
N THR A 20 -1.26 -20.62 6.59
CA THR A 20 -0.92 -20.70 8.02
C THR A 20 -1.64 -21.85 8.69
N GLY A 21 -1.07 -22.36 9.77
CA GLY A 21 -1.68 -23.39 10.57
C GLY A 21 -0.82 -23.87 11.72
N THR A 22 -1.29 -24.91 12.40
CA THR A 22 -0.58 -25.54 13.48
C THR A 22 -0.38 -27.03 13.17
N PHE A 23 0.67 -27.60 13.72
CA PHE A 23 0.92 -29.04 13.66
C PHE A 23 1.23 -29.60 15.04
N ASN A 24 0.89 -30.86 15.22
CA ASN A 24 1.24 -31.65 16.39
C ASN A 24 1.84 -32.98 15.94
N SER A 25 2.92 -33.38 16.58
CA SER A 25 3.49 -34.71 16.36
C SER A 25 2.67 -35.80 17.07
N THR A 26 2.43 -36.88 16.37
CA THR A 26 1.70 -38.04 16.92
C THR A 26 2.60 -39.05 17.62
N ASP A 27 3.89 -39.04 17.31
CA ASP A 27 4.86 -40.04 17.78
C ASP A 27 6.14 -39.46 18.42
N CYS A 28 6.31 -38.12 18.35
CA CYS A 28 7.37 -37.42 19.05
C CYS A 28 6.78 -36.55 20.16
N ARG A 29 7.07 -36.88 21.42
CA ARG A 29 6.50 -36.17 22.59
C ARG A 29 6.79 -34.69 22.55
N ARG A 30 5.74 -33.85 22.65
CA ARG A 30 5.78 -32.39 22.76
C ARG A 30 6.34 -31.65 21.52
N PHE A 31 6.30 -32.29 20.35
CA PHE A 31 6.69 -31.59 19.12
C PHE A 31 5.44 -31.04 18.45
N SER A 32 5.21 -29.74 18.62
CA SER A 32 4.13 -28.97 18.00
C SER A 32 4.63 -27.59 17.62
N GLY A 33 3.97 -26.97 16.69
CA GLY A 33 4.36 -25.64 16.25
C GLY A 33 3.36 -24.98 15.29
N THR A 34 3.73 -23.78 14.88
CA THR A 34 3.01 -23.04 13.85
C THR A 34 3.75 -23.17 12.51
N ILE A 35 2.99 -23.37 11.45
CA ILE A 35 3.49 -23.37 10.08
C ILE A 35 3.03 -22.08 9.43
N ILE A 36 3.95 -21.37 8.79
CA ILE A 36 3.70 -20.21 7.99
C ILE A 36 4.41 -20.43 6.65
N LEU A 37 3.67 -20.45 5.55
CA LEU A 37 4.17 -20.65 4.20
C LEU A 37 3.63 -19.57 3.29
N TYR A 38 4.34 -19.26 2.22
CA TYR A 38 3.83 -18.49 1.09
C TYR A 38 4.34 -19.10 -0.21
N ARG A 39 3.64 -18.82 -1.29
CA ARG A 39 4.08 -19.22 -2.62
C ARG A 39 5.25 -18.33 -3.03
N ASN A 40 6.29 -18.94 -3.58
CA ASN A 40 7.41 -18.25 -4.16
C ASN A 40 7.70 -18.87 -5.52
N ASP A 41 7.60 -18.08 -6.58
CA ASP A 41 7.93 -18.52 -7.96
C ASP A 41 9.42 -18.34 -8.28
N PHE A 42 10.24 -18.02 -7.27
CA PHE A 42 11.68 -17.87 -7.42
C PHE A 42 12.36 -19.24 -7.59
N GLU A 43 12.97 -19.47 -8.75
CA GLU A 43 13.85 -20.63 -8.97
C GLU A 43 15.16 -20.45 -8.21
N MET A 44 15.30 -21.17 -7.11
CA MET A 44 16.55 -21.16 -6.35
C MET A 44 17.59 -22.01 -7.07
N SER A 45 18.80 -21.46 -7.23
CA SER A 45 19.94 -22.26 -7.67
C SER A 45 20.23 -23.41 -6.69
N LYS A 46 20.87 -24.50 -7.14
CA LYS A 46 21.26 -25.61 -6.25
C LYS A 46 22.20 -25.14 -5.14
N GLU A 47 22.99 -24.12 -5.40
CA GLU A 47 23.91 -23.51 -4.44
C GLU A 47 23.15 -22.73 -3.37
N ASP A 48 22.14 -21.93 -3.76
CA ASP A 48 21.29 -21.20 -2.83
C ASP A 48 20.44 -22.14 -1.95
N GLN A 49 20.00 -23.29 -2.49
CA GLN A 49 19.27 -24.31 -1.72
C GLN A 49 20.13 -24.91 -0.60
N SER A 50 21.44 -25.02 -0.80
CA SER A 50 22.38 -25.50 0.23
C SER A 50 22.68 -24.47 1.32
N HIS A 51 22.46 -23.20 1.01
CA HIS A 51 22.71 -22.05 1.89
C HIS A 51 21.42 -21.34 2.35
N LEU A 52 20.30 -22.06 2.45
CA LEU A 52 19.08 -21.53 3.09
C LEU A 52 19.42 -20.98 4.48
N SER A 53 19.89 -19.75 4.48
CA SER A 53 20.38 -19.11 5.69
C SER A 53 19.20 -18.72 6.58
N HIS A 54 19.42 -18.80 7.89
CA HIS A 54 18.50 -18.29 8.90
C HIS A 54 18.06 -16.82 8.66
N ILE A 55 18.80 -16.06 7.86
CA ILE A 55 18.52 -14.67 7.52
C ILE A 55 17.23 -14.54 6.69
N TRP A 56 17.02 -15.37 5.66
CA TRP A 56 15.81 -15.37 4.84
C TRP A 56 14.58 -15.78 5.66
N PHE A 57 14.75 -16.81 6.48
CA PHE A 57 13.68 -17.30 7.34
C PHE A 57 13.24 -16.25 8.37
N ASN A 58 14.20 -15.55 9.00
CA ASN A 58 13.92 -14.51 9.97
C ASN A 58 13.20 -13.31 9.35
N ARG A 59 13.59 -12.87 8.14
CA ARG A 59 12.94 -11.77 7.42
C ARG A 59 11.51 -12.11 7.05
N PHE A 60 11.27 -13.31 6.56
CA PHE A 60 9.92 -13.79 6.24
C PHE A 60 9.00 -13.82 7.47
N ILE A 61 9.49 -14.35 8.60
CA ILE A 61 8.72 -14.35 9.85
C ILE A 61 8.45 -12.92 10.30
N GLN A 62 9.40 -12.03 10.13
CA GLN A 62 9.25 -10.64 10.51
C GLN A 62 8.17 -9.95 9.64
N ASP A 63 8.23 -10.11 8.32
CA ASP A 63 7.22 -9.58 7.40
C ASP A 63 5.81 -10.07 7.78
N TYR A 64 5.65 -11.38 8.06
CA TYR A 64 4.38 -11.93 8.51
C TYR A 64 3.90 -11.33 9.84
N LYS A 65 4.80 -11.20 10.84
CA LYS A 65 4.48 -10.60 12.14
C LYS A 65 4.11 -9.12 12.04
N GLU A 66 4.70 -8.41 11.10
CA GLU A 66 4.38 -7.01 10.79
C GLU A 66 3.08 -6.84 9.99
N GLY A 67 2.44 -7.95 9.59
CA GLY A 67 1.20 -7.94 8.82
C GLY A 67 1.39 -7.54 7.36
N LEU A 68 2.61 -7.70 6.82
CA LEU A 68 2.87 -7.47 5.40
C LEU A 68 2.29 -8.60 4.55
N SER A 69 1.82 -8.29 3.34
CA SER A 69 1.40 -9.31 2.37
C SER A 69 2.57 -10.16 1.91
N ALA A 70 2.31 -11.37 1.44
CA ALA A 70 3.32 -12.24 0.83
C ALA A 70 3.91 -11.57 -0.44
N PRO A 71 5.17 -11.85 -0.83
CA PRO A 71 5.85 -11.17 -1.93
C PRO A 71 5.08 -11.16 -3.25
N ASP A 72 4.52 -12.30 -3.64
CA ASP A 72 3.70 -12.44 -4.86
C ASP A 72 2.43 -11.59 -4.81
N ILE A 73 1.76 -11.50 -3.67
CA ILE A 73 0.61 -10.60 -3.48
C ILE A 73 1.04 -9.14 -3.57
N ARG A 74 2.18 -8.78 -2.97
CA ARG A 74 2.73 -7.41 -3.06
C ARG A 74 2.98 -6.99 -4.51
N ASP A 75 3.56 -7.88 -5.32
CA ASP A 75 3.81 -7.60 -6.74
C ASP A 75 2.50 -7.45 -7.53
N ILE A 76 1.51 -8.29 -7.28
CA ILE A 76 0.18 -8.19 -7.89
C ILE A 76 -0.50 -6.86 -7.48
N GLU A 77 -0.51 -6.51 -6.20
CA GLU A 77 -1.10 -5.28 -5.70
C GLU A 77 -0.43 -4.03 -6.30
N ARG A 78 0.91 -4.02 -6.35
CA ARG A 78 1.70 -2.92 -6.93
C ARG A 78 1.41 -2.73 -8.43
N ASN A 79 1.44 -3.82 -9.19
CA ASN A 79 1.33 -3.76 -10.65
C ASN A 79 -0.10 -3.48 -11.12
N ASN A 80 -1.11 -3.90 -10.36
CA ASN A 80 -2.51 -3.75 -10.71
C ASN A 80 -3.21 -2.57 -10.05
N PHE A 81 -2.52 -1.83 -9.17
CA PHE A 81 -3.14 -0.68 -8.51
C PHE A 81 -3.38 0.47 -9.49
N VAL A 82 -4.64 0.82 -9.68
CA VAL A 82 -5.06 1.90 -10.59
C VAL A 82 -5.26 3.17 -9.78
N PHE A 83 -4.37 4.14 -9.98
CA PHE A 83 -4.53 5.47 -9.40
C PHE A 83 -5.66 6.24 -10.07
N LYS A 84 -6.49 6.87 -9.25
CA LYS A 84 -7.54 7.77 -9.69
C LYS A 84 -7.33 9.14 -9.05
N PRO A 85 -7.46 10.24 -9.82
CA PRO A 85 -7.43 11.57 -9.23
C PRO A 85 -8.63 11.77 -8.31
N LEU A 86 -8.43 12.44 -7.18
CA LEU A 86 -9.49 12.87 -6.30
C LEU A 86 -9.85 14.33 -6.59
N PHE A 87 -11.14 14.57 -6.82
CA PHE A 87 -11.63 15.90 -7.18
C PHE A 87 -12.19 16.65 -5.98
N PHE A 88 -11.98 17.96 -5.98
CA PHE A 88 -12.42 18.86 -4.92
C PHE A 88 -13.44 19.87 -5.44
N ASP A 89 -14.30 20.31 -4.52
CA ASP A 89 -15.19 21.44 -4.79
C ASP A 89 -14.42 22.74 -4.99
N PHE A 90 -15.07 23.72 -5.60
CA PHE A 90 -14.50 25.05 -5.72
C PHE A 90 -14.14 25.60 -4.34
N ASP A 91 -12.94 26.12 -4.24
CA ASP A 91 -12.38 26.73 -3.04
C ASP A 91 -12.33 25.83 -1.78
N LYS A 92 -12.49 24.50 -1.93
CA LYS A 92 -12.46 23.55 -0.82
C LYS A 92 -11.23 22.65 -0.85
N SER A 93 -10.86 22.17 0.34
CA SER A 93 -9.82 21.17 0.58
C SER A 93 -10.31 19.99 1.41
N GLU A 94 -11.62 19.92 1.72
CA GLU A 94 -12.22 18.79 2.41
C GLU A 94 -12.34 17.58 1.48
N ILE A 95 -11.98 16.40 1.99
CA ILE A 95 -12.10 15.14 1.28
C ILE A 95 -13.58 14.76 1.22
N ARG A 96 -14.10 14.55 0.00
CA ARG A 96 -15.47 14.07 -0.19
C ARG A 96 -15.60 12.63 0.29
N GLU A 97 -16.76 12.26 0.81
CA GLU A 97 -17.05 10.92 1.32
C GLU A 97 -16.82 9.83 0.27
N GLU A 98 -17.20 10.09 -0.98
CA GLU A 98 -17.06 9.17 -2.13
C GLU A 98 -15.59 8.74 -2.40
N HIS A 99 -14.61 9.52 -1.91
CA HIS A 99 -13.19 9.25 -2.13
C HIS A 99 -12.56 8.37 -1.05
N LYS A 100 -13.20 8.24 0.12
CA LYS A 100 -12.63 7.53 1.27
C LYS A 100 -12.36 6.05 0.97
N ALA A 101 -13.28 5.38 0.29
CA ALA A 101 -13.09 3.97 -0.08
C ALA A 101 -11.82 3.75 -0.94
N PHE A 102 -11.51 4.66 -1.87
CA PHE A 102 -10.26 4.60 -2.64
C PHE A 102 -9.03 4.86 -1.77
N LEU A 103 -9.09 5.84 -0.87
CA LEU A 103 -7.99 6.15 0.05
C LEU A 103 -7.72 4.98 0.99
N ASP A 104 -8.76 4.32 1.51
CA ASP A 104 -8.63 3.16 2.38
C ASP A 104 -8.01 1.96 1.65
N ALA A 105 -8.39 1.75 0.37
CA ALA A 105 -7.76 0.73 -0.47
C ALA A 105 -6.27 1.02 -0.69
N LEU A 106 -5.89 2.28 -0.96
CA LEU A 106 -4.49 2.69 -1.11
C LEU A 106 -3.71 2.51 0.21
N ILE A 107 -4.30 2.86 1.35
CA ILE A 107 -3.72 2.63 2.68
C ILE A 107 -3.43 1.14 2.89
N LYS A 108 -4.39 0.27 2.55
CA LYS A 108 -4.23 -1.19 2.69
C LYS A 108 -3.04 -1.69 1.87
N VAL A 109 -2.93 -1.30 0.60
CA VAL A 109 -1.80 -1.68 -0.25
C VAL A 109 -0.48 -1.20 0.35
N VAL A 110 -0.37 0.09 0.71
CA VAL A 110 0.86 0.63 1.28
C VAL A 110 1.24 -0.04 2.59
N LYS A 111 0.28 -0.39 3.45
CA LYS A 111 0.53 -1.13 4.69
C LYS A 111 1.03 -2.55 4.45
N GLY A 112 0.52 -3.22 3.41
CA GLY A 112 0.96 -4.56 3.02
C GLY A 112 2.39 -4.64 2.48
N HIS A 113 3.05 -3.51 2.25
CA HIS A 113 4.39 -3.41 1.67
C HIS A 113 5.36 -2.74 2.63
N SER A 114 6.61 -3.20 2.69
CA SER A 114 7.65 -2.58 3.52
C SER A 114 8.31 -1.36 2.85
N ASP A 115 8.28 -1.29 1.53
CA ASP A 115 9.06 -0.35 0.70
C ASP A 115 8.21 0.70 -0.03
N LEU A 116 6.90 0.49 -0.21
CA LEU A 116 6.05 1.44 -0.92
C LEU A 116 5.92 2.77 -0.17
N ARG A 117 6.09 3.82 -0.92
CA ARG A 117 5.81 5.20 -0.52
C ARG A 117 4.84 5.82 -1.51
N VAL A 118 4.08 6.80 -1.06
CA VAL A 118 3.10 7.50 -1.88
C VAL A 118 3.47 8.97 -1.97
N ARG A 119 3.50 9.49 -3.20
CA ARG A 119 3.49 10.93 -3.46
C ARG A 119 2.08 11.39 -3.74
N VAL A 120 1.68 12.47 -3.08
CA VAL A 120 0.39 13.13 -3.18
C VAL A 120 0.61 14.51 -3.78
N THR A 121 0.02 14.82 -4.93
CA THR A 121 0.25 16.08 -5.63
C THR A 121 -1.03 16.88 -5.78
N GLY A 122 -1.09 18.08 -5.17
CA GLY A 122 -2.25 18.96 -5.19
C GLY A 122 -2.26 19.95 -6.35
N HIS A 123 -3.47 20.19 -6.90
CA HIS A 123 -3.72 21.09 -8.02
C HIS A 123 -4.97 21.93 -7.80
N THR A 124 -5.03 23.07 -8.52
CA THR A 124 -6.23 23.93 -8.59
C THR A 124 -6.61 24.18 -10.06
N ASP A 125 -7.79 24.75 -10.26
CA ASP A 125 -8.09 25.49 -11.48
C ASP A 125 -7.38 26.85 -11.49
N ALA A 126 -7.63 27.66 -12.54
CA ALA A 126 -7.01 28.97 -12.71
C ALA A 126 -7.86 30.13 -12.17
N GLU A 127 -8.85 29.87 -11.31
CA GLU A 127 -9.61 30.93 -10.65
C GLU A 127 -8.86 31.40 -9.39
N GLY A 128 -8.70 32.71 -9.27
CA GLY A 128 -7.95 33.33 -8.17
C GLY A 128 -6.52 33.73 -8.52
N THR A 129 -5.74 34.10 -7.51
CA THR A 129 -4.34 34.46 -7.70
C THR A 129 -3.43 33.25 -7.62
N ASN A 130 -2.29 33.29 -8.31
CA ASN A 130 -1.31 32.19 -8.27
C ASN A 130 -0.87 31.85 -6.82
N GLY A 131 -0.62 32.89 -5.99
CA GLY A 131 -0.25 32.67 -4.58
C GLY A 131 -1.33 31.98 -3.77
N TYR A 132 -2.59 32.36 -3.98
CA TYR A 132 -3.74 31.67 -3.36
C TYR A 132 -3.84 30.22 -3.82
N ASN A 133 -3.73 29.96 -5.13
CA ASN A 133 -3.82 28.64 -5.72
C ASN A 133 -2.70 27.69 -5.26
N ILE A 134 -1.50 28.20 -5.08
CA ILE A 134 -0.40 27.45 -4.44
C ILE A 134 -0.79 27.04 -3.01
N GLY A 135 -1.32 27.96 -2.20
CA GLY A 135 -1.78 27.67 -0.84
C GLY A 135 -2.94 26.66 -0.81
N LEU A 136 -3.92 26.77 -1.72
CA LEU A 136 -5.05 25.86 -1.80
C LEU A 136 -4.64 24.45 -2.25
N SER A 137 -3.75 24.35 -3.24
CA SER A 137 -3.23 23.04 -3.68
C SER A 137 -2.43 22.34 -2.58
N LYS A 138 -1.66 23.10 -1.78
CA LYS A 138 -0.97 22.60 -0.59
C LYS A 138 -1.97 22.05 0.44
N ARG A 139 -3.00 22.81 0.82
CA ARG A 139 -4.03 22.37 1.78
C ARG A 139 -4.73 21.09 1.32
N ARG A 140 -5.01 20.93 0.01
CA ARG A 140 -5.59 19.70 -0.55
C ARG A 140 -4.67 18.49 -0.38
N ALA A 141 -3.39 18.64 -0.72
CA ALA A 141 -2.42 17.57 -0.52
C ALA A 141 -2.24 17.22 0.97
N GLU A 142 -2.16 18.23 1.84
CA GLU A 142 -2.07 18.04 3.29
C GLU A 142 -3.29 17.33 3.88
N ALA A 143 -4.51 17.64 3.40
CA ALA A 143 -5.72 16.96 3.86
C ALA A 143 -5.65 15.44 3.58
N ILE A 144 -5.15 15.03 2.43
CA ILE A 144 -4.95 13.62 2.08
C ILE A 144 -3.86 12.99 2.94
N VAL A 145 -2.71 13.66 3.12
CA VAL A 145 -1.62 13.16 3.97
C VAL A 145 -2.11 12.98 5.41
N ASN A 146 -2.85 13.95 5.94
CA ASN A 146 -3.44 13.85 7.28
C ASN A 146 -4.43 12.70 7.41
N TYR A 147 -5.25 12.46 6.37
CA TYR A 147 -6.13 11.29 6.31
C TYR A 147 -5.32 9.99 6.40
N PHE A 148 -4.26 9.85 5.61
CA PHE A 148 -3.41 8.66 5.63
C PHE A 148 -2.75 8.43 6.99
N VAL A 149 -2.22 9.48 7.61
CA VAL A 149 -1.60 9.38 8.95
C VAL A 149 -2.63 8.99 10.01
N ALA A 150 -3.82 9.61 9.98
CA ALA A 150 -4.92 9.29 10.91
C ALA A 150 -5.38 7.83 10.78
N HIS A 151 -5.24 7.22 9.58
CA HIS A 151 -5.54 5.82 9.34
C HIS A 151 -4.31 4.89 9.46
N GLY A 152 -3.24 5.38 10.08
CA GLY A 152 -2.10 4.59 10.54
C GLY A 152 -1.00 4.35 9.50
N LEU A 153 -0.90 5.16 8.44
CA LEU A 153 0.32 5.22 7.64
C LEU A 153 1.37 6.08 8.36
N LYS A 154 2.62 5.62 8.34
CA LYS A 154 3.74 6.40 8.87
C LYS A 154 4.05 7.58 7.95
N ALA A 155 4.34 8.73 8.53
CA ALA A 155 4.61 9.97 7.78
C ALA A 155 5.83 9.85 6.85
N ASP A 156 6.84 9.04 7.18
CA ASP A 156 8.01 8.78 6.36
C ASP A 156 7.72 8.00 5.05
N ARG A 157 6.52 7.41 4.97
CA ARG A 157 5.99 6.73 3.79
C ARG A 157 5.27 7.67 2.83
N LEU A 158 5.12 8.94 3.19
CA LEU A 158 4.32 9.93 2.48
C LEU A 158 5.18 11.11 2.03
N LYS A 159 5.03 11.51 0.77
CA LYS A 159 5.52 12.77 0.25
C LYS A 159 4.37 13.54 -0.35
N PHE A 160 4.41 14.86 -0.28
CA PHE A 160 3.43 15.68 -0.97
C PHE A 160 4.08 16.82 -1.72
N ASP A 161 3.47 17.14 -2.85
CA ASP A 161 3.81 18.25 -3.72
C ASP A 161 2.57 19.09 -4.02
N PHE A 162 2.75 20.31 -4.49
CA PHE A 162 1.66 21.20 -4.85
C PHE A 162 2.08 22.16 -5.95
N HIS A 163 1.21 22.34 -6.95
CA HIS A 163 1.52 23.10 -8.14
C HIS A 163 0.57 24.26 -8.42
N GLY A 164 -0.47 24.46 -7.58
CA GLY A 164 -1.52 25.42 -7.90
C GLY A 164 -2.13 25.12 -9.27
N GLU A 165 -2.28 26.14 -10.09
CA GLU A 165 -2.87 26.08 -11.45
C GLU A 165 -1.88 25.68 -12.55
N LYS A 166 -0.58 25.47 -12.22
CA LYS A 166 0.50 25.36 -13.23
C LYS A 166 0.49 24.06 -14.04
N LYS A 167 -0.22 23.03 -13.58
CA LYS A 167 -0.30 21.71 -14.26
C LYS A 167 -1.75 21.30 -14.53
N PRO A 168 -2.45 22.01 -15.41
CA PRO A 168 -3.83 21.66 -15.75
C PRO A 168 -3.87 20.38 -16.61
N ILE A 169 -4.91 19.55 -16.40
CA ILE A 169 -5.21 18.37 -17.24
C ILE A 169 -6.40 18.62 -18.17
N ALA A 170 -7.08 19.74 -17.99
CA ALA A 170 -8.20 20.17 -18.82
C ALA A 170 -8.20 21.69 -18.99
N THR A 171 -9.00 22.20 -19.92
CA THR A 171 -9.13 23.64 -20.15
C THR A 171 -9.76 24.34 -18.94
N ASN A 172 -9.22 25.48 -18.54
CA ASN A 172 -9.81 26.31 -17.49
C ASN A 172 -10.98 27.20 -18.01
N LYS A 173 -11.29 27.15 -19.30
CA LYS A 173 -12.37 27.97 -19.91
C LYS A 173 -13.76 27.43 -19.60
N THR A 174 -13.92 26.13 -19.37
CA THR A 174 -15.20 25.48 -19.05
C THR A 174 -15.32 25.09 -17.59
N LEU A 175 -16.54 24.98 -17.07
CA LEU A 175 -16.80 24.55 -15.71
C LEU A 175 -16.28 23.12 -15.47
N GLU A 176 -16.54 22.22 -16.42
CA GLU A 176 -16.09 20.83 -16.36
C GLU A 176 -14.57 20.72 -16.36
N GLY A 177 -13.89 21.53 -17.18
CA GLY A 177 -12.45 21.55 -17.26
C GLY A 177 -11.82 22.06 -15.94
N ARG A 178 -12.39 23.13 -15.37
CA ARG A 178 -11.96 23.60 -14.04
C ARG A 178 -12.19 22.56 -12.96
N GLN A 179 -13.34 21.86 -12.98
CA GLN A 179 -13.61 20.78 -12.01
C GLN A 179 -12.56 19.67 -12.11
N ARG A 180 -12.11 19.31 -13.30
CA ARG A 180 -11.04 18.31 -13.51
C ARG A 180 -9.67 18.81 -13.05
N ASN A 181 -9.42 20.11 -13.06
CA ASN A 181 -8.17 20.68 -12.59
C ASN A 181 -8.09 20.76 -11.06
N ARG A 182 -9.23 20.87 -10.35
CA ARG A 182 -9.31 20.85 -8.88
C ARG A 182 -9.15 19.44 -8.35
N ARG A 183 -7.90 18.93 -8.32
CA ARG A 183 -7.64 17.54 -8.00
C ARG A 183 -6.40 17.32 -7.12
N VAL A 184 -6.29 16.12 -6.63
CA VAL A 184 -5.07 15.54 -6.08
C VAL A 184 -4.75 14.27 -6.86
N ASP A 185 -3.51 14.17 -7.31
CA ASP A 185 -2.95 13.01 -8.00
C ASP A 185 -2.08 12.18 -7.05
N PHE A 186 -1.91 10.89 -7.37
CA PHE A 186 -1.13 9.93 -6.59
C PHE A 186 -0.15 9.17 -7.46
N GLU A 187 0.99 8.79 -6.90
CA GLU A 187 1.91 7.83 -7.50
C GLU A 187 2.68 7.06 -6.41
N PHE A 188 3.08 5.82 -6.71
CA PHE A 188 4.09 5.12 -5.90
C PHE A 188 5.49 5.65 -6.21
N ILE A 189 6.35 5.77 -5.18
CA ILE A 189 7.74 6.22 -5.29
C ILE A 189 8.66 5.34 -4.48
#